data_96b81d4d4acf4ded0d1cf4eb514d3682
#
_entry.id   96b81d4d4acf4ded0d1cf4eb514d3682
#
_cell.length_a   1.000
_cell.length_b   1.000
_cell.length_c   1.000
_cell.angle_alpha   90.00
_cell.angle_beta   90.00
_cell.angle_gamma   90.00
#
_symmetry.space_group_name_H-M   'P 1'
#
loop_
_entity.id
_entity.type
_entity.pdbx_description
1 polymer ?
#
loop_
_entity_poly.entity_id
_entity_poly.type
_entity_poly.pdbx_seq_one_letter_code
_entity_poly.pdbx_strand_id
1 'polypeptide(L)'
;MSEVYIGIDPGKAGGICTYCPTNSHIDYVKMPDTVHGMFTYLNNIIKQCNLVGCSMPKVVLEKVHSMPGQGVASTFTFGQGYGQLQGVIAALGLQCIEVIPNKWMKCIGSMPKEKSERKKFIKDWVEKRSGQSIPLYVADAVAIAYVAPTLWGDNK
;
A
#
# COMPACT_ATOMS: atom_id res chain seq x y z
N MET A 1 3.25 -9.56 -20.54
CA MET A 1 3.23 -9.98 -19.13
C MET A 1 2.23 -9.12 -18.35
N SER A 2 1.44 -9.75 -17.50
CA SER A 2 0.52 -9.01 -16.64
C SER A 2 1.29 -8.16 -15.63
N GLU A 3 0.89 -6.91 -15.48
CA GLU A 3 1.45 -6.03 -14.46
C GLU A 3 0.85 -6.31 -13.09
N VAL A 4 1.67 -6.21 -12.06
CA VAL A 4 1.26 -6.36 -10.66
C VAL A 4 1.69 -5.13 -9.88
N TYR A 5 0.81 -4.64 -9.03
CA TYR A 5 1.03 -3.47 -8.21
C TYR A 5 0.91 -3.81 -6.73
N ILE A 6 1.71 -3.18 -5.90
CA ILE A 6 1.67 -3.33 -4.45
C ILE A 6 1.40 -1.96 -3.85
N GLY A 7 0.29 -1.83 -3.12
CA GLY A 7 -0.02 -0.65 -2.32
C GLY A 7 0.34 -0.88 -0.86
N ILE A 8 1.04 0.07 -0.26
CA ILE A 8 1.48 -0.04 1.13
C ILE A 8 1.05 1.19 1.91
N ASP A 9 0.24 0.94 2.95
CA ASP A 9 -0.06 1.88 4.03
C ASP A 9 0.87 1.55 5.20
N PRO A 10 1.91 2.37 5.46
CA PRO A 10 2.89 2.07 6.49
C PRO A 10 2.34 2.25 7.90
N GLY A 11 3.04 1.66 8.88
CA GLY A 11 2.68 1.69 10.29
C GLY A 11 2.02 0.40 10.76
N LYS A 12 2.02 0.18 12.08
CA LYS A 12 1.49 -1.06 12.69
C LYS A 12 0.01 -1.29 12.41
N ALA A 13 -0.75 -0.22 12.24
CA ALA A 13 -2.19 -0.27 11.93
C ALA A 13 -2.49 -0.32 10.44
N GLY A 14 -1.48 -0.30 9.59
CA GLY A 14 -1.61 -0.35 8.14
C GLY A 14 -1.55 -1.75 7.57
N GLY A 15 -1.24 -1.82 6.27
CA GLY A 15 -1.19 -3.09 5.56
C GLY A 15 -0.50 -3.01 4.20
N ILE A 16 -0.47 -4.15 3.55
CA ILE A 16 0.08 -4.32 2.21
C ILE A 16 -0.99 -5.01 1.35
N CYS A 17 -1.23 -4.48 0.17
CA CYS A 17 -2.15 -5.08 -0.79
C CYS A 17 -1.46 -5.28 -2.14
N THR A 18 -1.65 -6.43 -2.73
CA THR A 18 -1.25 -6.75 -4.11
C THR A 18 -2.46 -6.66 -5.01
N TYR A 19 -2.31 -6.05 -6.17
CA TYR A 19 -3.36 -5.92 -7.17
C TYR A 19 -2.86 -6.28 -8.56
N CYS A 20 -3.59 -7.15 -9.25
CA CYS A 20 -3.37 -7.49 -10.65
C CYS A 20 -4.55 -6.98 -11.48
N PRO A 21 -4.40 -5.90 -12.28
CA PRO A 21 -5.50 -5.34 -13.07
C PRO A 21 -6.08 -6.31 -14.09
N THR A 22 -5.28 -7.19 -14.65
CA THR A 22 -5.67 -8.11 -15.74
C THR A 22 -6.82 -9.04 -15.35
N ASN A 23 -6.82 -9.51 -14.11
CA ASN A 23 -7.85 -10.42 -13.58
C ASN A 23 -8.62 -9.85 -12.38
N SER A 24 -8.38 -8.58 -12.05
CA SER A 24 -8.94 -7.88 -10.89
C SER A 24 -8.66 -8.55 -9.54
N HIS A 25 -7.62 -9.40 -9.49
CA HIS A 25 -7.26 -10.11 -8.26
C HIS A 25 -6.60 -9.16 -7.26
N ILE A 26 -7.01 -9.26 -6.00
CA ILE A 26 -6.34 -8.63 -4.87
C ILE A 26 -6.01 -9.67 -3.81
N ASP A 27 -4.89 -9.47 -3.15
CA ASP A 27 -4.49 -10.16 -1.93
C ASP A 27 -3.92 -9.14 -0.96
N TYR A 28 -4.20 -9.30 0.33
CA TYR A 28 -3.77 -8.31 1.33
C TYR A 28 -3.43 -8.93 2.66
N VAL A 29 -2.60 -8.22 3.41
CA VAL A 29 -2.18 -8.61 4.76
C VAL A 29 -2.09 -7.37 5.63
N LYS A 30 -2.36 -7.54 6.93
CA LYS A 30 -1.97 -6.55 7.93
C LYS A 30 -0.45 -6.36 7.91
N MET A 31 0.01 -5.13 8.20
CA MET A 31 1.45 -4.86 8.25
C MET A 31 2.16 -5.88 9.14
N PRO A 32 3.15 -6.62 8.60
CA PRO A 32 3.95 -7.55 9.39
C PRO A 32 4.68 -6.83 10.54
N ASP A 33 4.74 -7.47 11.70
CA ASP A 33 5.31 -6.85 12.92
C ASP A 33 6.84 -6.73 12.89
N THR A 34 7.50 -7.48 12.02
CA THR A 34 8.96 -7.54 11.93
C THR A 34 9.47 -7.23 10.55
N VAL A 35 10.70 -6.72 10.46
CA VAL A 35 11.38 -6.50 9.18
C VAL A 35 11.52 -7.80 8.38
N HIS A 36 11.77 -8.92 9.06
CA HIS A 36 11.83 -10.24 8.43
C HIS A 36 10.46 -10.64 7.84
N GLY A 37 9.37 -10.37 8.55
CA GLY A 37 8.01 -10.60 8.04
C GLY A 37 7.70 -9.76 6.80
N MET A 38 8.10 -8.49 6.80
CA MET A 38 7.97 -7.61 5.62
C MET A 38 8.72 -8.18 4.41
N PHE A 39 9.98 -8.59 4.64
CA PHE A 39 10.79 -9.23 3.60
C PHE A 39 10.14 -10.50 3.06
N THR A 40 9.74 -11.40 3.94
CA THR A 40 9.15 -12.70 3.57
C THR A 40 7.89 -12.51 2.73
N TYR A 41 7.00 -11.60 3.15
CA TYR A 41 5.76 -11.35 2.42
C TYR A 41 6.02 -10.78 1.02
N LEU A 42 6.82 -9.73 0.91
CA LEU A 42 7.13 -9.12 -0.38
C LEU A 42 7.92 -10.06 -1.31
N ASN A 43 8.85 -10.83 -0.75
CA ASN A 43 9.61 -11.82 -1.52
C ASN A 43 8.70 -12.96 -2.05
N ASN A 44 7.70 -13.37 -1.28
CA ASN A 44 6.72 -14.36 -1.73
C ASN A 44 5.87 -13.83 -2.90
N ILE A 45 5.49 -12.56 -2.89
CA ILE A 45 4.79 -11.94 -4.03
C ILE A 45 5.67 -12.02 -5.28
N ILE A 46 6.96 -11.67 -5.18
CA ILE A 46 7.90 -11.75 -6.31
C ILE A 46 7.97 -13.18 -6.85
N LYS A 47 8.11 -14.17 -5.96
CA LYS A 47 8.17 -15.59 -6.34
C LYS A 47 6.89 -16.03 -7.08
N GLN A 48 5.73 -15.63 -6.58
CA GLN A 48 4.44 -15.95 -7.22
C GLN A 48 4.35 -15.28 -8.60
N CYS A 49 4.72 -14.01 -8.73
CA CYS A 49 4.76 -13.33 -10.03
C CYS A 49 5.65 -14.08 -11.04
N ASN A 50 6.82 -14.51 -10.62
CA ASN A 50 7.74 -15.28 -11.46
C ASN A 50 7.14 -16.63 -11.90
N LEU A 51 6.46 -17.33 -10.98
CA LEU A 51 5.83 -18.63 -11.28
C LEU A 51 4.70 -18.54 -12.30
N VAL A 52 3.93 -17.45 -12.27
CA VAL A 52 2.77 -17.26 -13.17
C VAL A 52 3.09 -16.39 -14.39
N GLY A 53 4.33 -15.97 -14.56
CA GLY A 53 4.75 -15.17 -15.73
C GLY A 53 4.29 -13.71 -15.69
N CYS A 54 4.09 -13.14 -14.50
CA CYS A 54 3.85 -11.70 -14.35
C CYS A 54 5.17 -10.91 -14.34
N SER A 55 5.06 -9.61 -14.60
CA SER A 55 6.19 -8.69 -14.44
C SER A 55 6.57 -8.50 -12.96
N MET A 56 7.79 -8.00 -12.73
CA MET A 56 8.22 -7.60 -11.40
C MET A 56 7.23 -6.58 -10.81
N PRO A 57 6.73 -6.78 -9.57
CA PRO A 57 5.75 -5.87 -8.99
C PRO A 57 6.27 -4.44 -8.86
N LYS A 58 5.37 -3.48 -9.06
CA LYS A 58 5.62 -2.05 -8.87
C LYS A 58 4.97 -1.59 -7.57
N VAL A 59 5.74 -0.94 -6.71
CA VAL A 59 5.30 -0.54 -5.36
C VAL A 59 4.88 0.92 -5.33
N VAL A 60 3.74 1.19 -4.69
CA VAL A 60 3.34 2.52 -4.24
C VAL A 60 3.34 2.51 -2.71
N LEU A 61 4.25 3.24 -2.12
CA LEU A 61 4.36 3.42 -0.67
C LEU A 61 3.78 4.79 -0.29
N GLU A 62 2.82 4.81 0.62
CA GLU A 62 2.33 6.08 1.14
C GLU A 62 3.47 6.80 1.86
N LYS A 63 3.74 8.02 1.43
CA LYS A 63 4.76 8.87 2.06
C LYS A 63 4.21 9.47 3.34
N VAL A 64 4.92 9.23 4.42
CA VAL A 64 4.56 9.69 5.74
C VAL A 64 5.65 10.59 6.34
N HIS A 65 5.26 11.40 7.31
CA HIS A 65 6.14 12.27 8.07
C HIS A 65 5.63 12.38 9.51
N SER A 66 6.49 12.86 10.40
CA SER A 66 6.07 13.13 11.77
C SER A 66 5.04 14.25 11.81
N MET A 67 4.06 14.11 12.71
CA MET A 67 3.01 15.11 12.92
C MET A 67 3.29 15.92 14.19
N PRO A 68 2.96 17.24 14.21
CA PRO A 68 3.01 18.03 15.43
C PRO A 68 2.17 17.37 16.53
N GLY A 69 2.69 17.31 17.76
CA GLY A 69 2.01 16.71 18.90
C GLY A 69 2.13 15.20 19.00
N GLN A 70 2.76 14.53 18.04
CA GLN A 70 3.07 13.11 18.13
C GLN A 70 4.17 12.86 19.17
N GLY A 71 4.00 11.85 20.04
CA GLY A 71 5.00 11.50 21.04
C GLY A 71 6.33 11.07 20.43
N VAL A 72 7.45 11.35 21.10
CA VAL A 72 8.80 11.04 20.63
C VAL A 72 8.96 9.55 20.36
N ALA A 73 8.54 8.69 21.29
CA ALA A 73 8.64 7.24 21.13
C ALA A 73 7.80 6.72 19.93
N SER A 74 6.59 7.25 19.77
CA SER A 74 5.72 6.89 18.65
C SER A 74 6.32 7.33 17.31
N THR A 75 6.87 8.53 17.24
CA THR A 75 7.55 9.06 16.05
C THR A 75 8.76 8.20 15.68
N PHE A 76 9.58 7.84 16.67
CA PHE A 76 10.75 6.98 16.46
C PHE A 76 10.34 5.60 15.92
N THR A 77 9.38 4.93 16.58
CA THR A 77 8.89 3.60 16.17
C THR A 77 8.30 3.63 14.78
N PHE A 78 7.52 4.65 14.47
CA PHE A 78 6.91 4.82 13.15
C PHE A 78 7.97 5.05 12.06
N GLY A 79 8.94 5.93 12.32
CA GLY A 79 10.06 6.21 11.42
C GLY A 79 10.94 4.98 11.18
N GLN A 80 11.18 4.19 12.24
CA GLN A 80 11.92 2.93 12.14
C GLN A 80 11.21 1.94 11.21
N GLY A 81 9.91 1.71 11.39
CA GLY A 81 9.11 0.83 10.55
C GLY A 81 9.06 1.28 9.10
N TYR A 82 8.91 2.58 8.88
CA TYR A 82 8.95 3.16 7.53
C TYR A 82 10.30 2.95 6.85
N GLY A 83 11.41 3.20 7.54
CA GLY A 83 12.75 2.97 7.03
C GLY A 83 13.03 1.49 6.75
N GLN A 84 12.52 0.59 7.59
CA GLN A 84 12.58 -0.87 7.36
C GLN A 84 11.88 -1.26 6.06
N LEU A 85 10.68 -0.74 5.80
CA LEU A 85 9.96 -0.97 4.54
C LEU A 85 10.76 -0.49 3.34
N GLN A 86 11.29 0.74 3.38
CA GLN A 86 12.13 1.28 2.32
C GLN A 86 13.35 0.38 2.06
N GLY A 87 14.02 -0.07 3.12
CA GLY A 87 15.17 -0.94 3.03
C GLY A 87 14.85 -2.31 2.42
N VAL A 88 13.74 -2.92 2.83
CA VAL A 88 13.28 -4.21 2.29
C VAL A 88 12.92 -4.07 0.81
N ILE A 89 12.18 -3.05 0.43
CA ILE A 89 11.78 -2.78 -0.96
C ILE A 89 13.03 -2.63 -1.84
N ALA A 90 14.00 -1.84 -1.39
CA ALA A 90 15.25 -1.63 -2.10
C ALA A 90 16.08 -2.91 -2.22
N ALA A 91 16.21 -3.66 -1.12
CA ALA A 91 16.98 -4.92 -1.09
C ALA A 91 16.39 -5.99 -2.03
N LEU A 92 15.07 -6.01 -2.19
CA LEU A 92 14.37 -6.90 -3.12
C LEU A 92 14.42 -6.43 -4.59
N GLY A 93 15.00 -5.28 -4.87
CA GLY A 93 15.06 -4.70 -6.22
C GLY A 93 13.71 -4.26 -6.77
N LEU A 94 12.73 -4.01 -5.90
CA LEU A 94 11.41 -3.55 -6.31
C LEU A 94 11.45 -2.06 -6.68
N GLN A 95 10.87 -1.72 -7.81
CA GLN A 95 10.64 -0.31 -8.16
C GLN A 95 9.57 0.26 -7.24
N CYS A 96 9.83 1.42 -6.65
CA CYS A 96 8.94 2.06 -5.68
C CYS A 96 8.78 3.55 -5.97
N ILE A 97 7.56 4.01 -5.91
CA ILE A 97 7.25 5.45 -5.81
C ILE A 97 6.62 5.73 -4.45
N GLU A 98 7.02 6.85 -3.85
CA GLU A 98 6.45 7.33 -2.60
C GLU A 98 5.44 8.43 -2.91
N VAL A 99 4.23 8.31 -2.38
CA VAL A 99 3.10 9.16 -2.72
C VAL A 99 2.44 9.70 -1.47
N ILE A 100 2.30 11.02 -1.38
CA ILE A 100 1.60 11.66 -0.25
C ILE A 100 0.10 11.28 -0.25
N PRO A 101 -0.56 11.24 0.92
CA PRO A 101 -1.97 10.85 1.03
C PRO A 101 -2.89 11.60 0.08
N ASN A 102 -2.78 12.92 0.00
CA ASN A 102 -3.63 13.73 -0.88
C ASN A 102 -3.54 13.32 -2.34
N LYS A 103 -2.38 12.87 -2.81
CA LYS A 103 -2.18 12.51 -4.22
C LYS A 103 -2.94 11.24 -4.58
N TRP A 104 -2.84 10.18 -3.77
CA TRP A 104 -3.58 8.95 -4.05
C TRP A 104 -5.08 9.09 -3.78
N MET A 105 -5.47 9.85 -2.74
CA MET A 105 -6.87 10.09 -2.42
C MET A 105 -7.61 10.83 -3.55
N LYS A 106 -6.95 11.77 -4.23
CA LYS A 106 -7.53 12.47 -5.39
C LYS A 106 -7.88 11.53 -6.54
N CYS A 107 -7.18 10.41 -6.68
CA CYS A 107 -7.50 9.40 -7.70
C CYS A 107 -8.84 8.69 -7.41
N ILE A 108 -9.31 8.71 -6.17
CA ILE A 108 -10.56 8.10 -5.75
C ILE A 108 -11.74 9.07 -5.92
N GLY A 109 -11.54 10.34 -5.58
CA GLY A 109 -12.57 11.38 -5.65
C GLY A 109 -12.42 12.44 -4.57
N SER A 110 -13.49 13.23 -4.37
CA SER A 110 -13.52 14.24 -3.33
C SER A 110 -13.65 13.60 -1.96
N MET A 111 -12.66 13.84 -1.10
CA MET A 111 -12.64 13.26 0.25
C MET A 111 -13.42 14.10 1.25
N PRO A 112 -14.19 13.46 2.15
CA PRO A 112 -14.74 14.14 3.32
C PRO A 112 -13.64 14.77 4.17
N LYS A 113 -13.93 15.89 4.81
CA LYS A 113 -12.96 16.60 5.66
C LYS A 113 -12.70 15.87 6.97
N GLU A 114 -13.73 15.24 7.52
CA GLU A 114 -13.66 14.54 8.79
C GLU A 114 -13.00 13.17 8.60
N LYS A 115 -12.06 12.82 9.49
CA LYS A 115 -11.22 11.62 9.38
C LYS A 115 -12.04 10.32 9.37
N SER A 116 -13.05 10.20 10.24
CA SER A 116 -13.89 8.99 10.32
C SER A 116 -14.75 8.80 9.07
N GLU A 117 -15.29 9.89 8.53
CA GLU A 117 -16.04 9.88 7.28
C GLU A 117 -15.14 9.53 6.08
N ARG A 118 -13.91 10.04 6.07
CA ARG A 118 -12.90 9.72 5.06
C ARG A 118 -12.55 8.24 5.05
N LYS A 119 -12.33 7.65 6.22
CA LYS A 119 -12.05 6.22 6.37
C LYS A 119 -13.21 5.36 5.86
N LYS A 120 -14.43 5.74 6.20
CA LYS A 120 -15.63 5.06 5.72
C LYS A 120 -15.75 5.17 4.19
N PHE A 121 -15.55 6.36 3.64
CA PHE A 121 -15.60 6.60 2.19
C PHE A 121 -14.61 5.69 1.44
N ILE A 122 -13.36 5.61 1.91
CA ILE A 122 -12.32 4.77 1.30
C ILE A 122 -12.71 3.29 1.40
N LYS A 123 -13.16 2.84 2.58
CA LYS A 123 -13.61 1.46 2.78
C LYS A 123 -14.77 1.10 1.83
N ASP A 124 -15.78 1.93 1.76
CA ASP A 124 -16.94 1.73 0.87
C ASP A 124 -16.49 1.67 -0.61
N TRP A 125 -15.57 2.54 -1.00
CA TRP A 125 -15.03 2.57 -2.36
C TRP A 125 -14.29 1.27 -2.72
N VAL A 126 -13.41 0.78 -1.85
CA VAL A 126 -12.65 -0.47 -2.11
C VAL A 126 -13.56 -1.70 -2.08
N GLU A 127 -14.54 -1.75 -1.19
CA GLU A 127 -15.51 -2.85 -1.11
C GLU A 127 -16.38 -2.91 -2.37
N LYS A 128 -16.88 -1.77 -2.82
CA LYS A 128 -17.66 -1.67 -4.06
C LYS A 128 -16.85 -2.12 -5.28
N ARG A 129 -15.58 -1.75 -5.34
CA ARG A 129 -14.69 -2.10 -6.45
C ARG A 129 -14.27 -3.57 -6.43
N SER A 130 -14.00 -4.13 -5.26
CA SER A 130 -13.56 -5.52 -5.11
C SER A 130 -14.70 -6.53 -5.09
N GLY A 131 -15.92 -6.09 -4.76
CA GLY A 131 -17.06 -6.97 -4.57
C GLY A 131 -16.98 -7.83 -3.31
N GLN A 132 -16.10 -7.50 -2.36
CA GLN A 132 -15.92 -8.25 -1.11
C GLN A 132 -15.77 -7.31 0.08
N SER A 133 -15.99 -7.85 1.29
CA SER A 133 -15.77 -7.11 2.52
C SER A 133 -14.26 -6.89 2.75
N ILE A 134 -13.86 -5.66 3.01
CA ILE A 134 -12.47 -5.28 3.25
C ILE A 134 -12.34 -4.74 4.69
N PRO A 135 -11.47 -5.32 5.51
CA PRO A 135 -11.22 -4.80 6.86
C PRO A 135 -10.74 -3.35 6.83
N LEU A 136 -11.19 -2.55 7.81
CA LEU A 136 -10.84 -1.13 7.86
C LEU A 136 -9.33 -0.88 7.92
N TYR A 137 -8.58 -1.75 8.63
CA TYR A 137 -7.14 -1.59 8.80
C TYR A 137 -6.34 -1.69 7.49
N VAL A 138 -6.87 -2.38 6.47
CA VAL A 138 -6.17 -2.57 5.19
C VAL A 138 -6.79 -1.77 4.05
N ALA A 139 -7.89 -1.06 4.30
CA ALA A 139 -8.63 -0.35 3.25
C ALA A 139 -7.77 0.68 2.50
N ASP A 140 -6.91 1.41 3.21
CA ASP A 140 -6.01 2.38 2.57
C ASP A 140 -4.99 1.69 1.66
N ALA A 141 -4.38 0.59 2.11
CA ALA A 141 -3.45 -0.19 1.28
C ALA A 141 -4.13 -0.75 0.01
N VAL A 142 -5.37 -1.23 0.14
CA VAL A 142 -6.16 -1.71 -1.00
C VAL A 142 -6.47 -0.56 -1.97
N ALA A 143 -6.85 0.60 -1.45
CA ALA A 143 -7.11 1.79 -2.27
C ALA A 143 -5.86 2.23 -3.03
N ILE A 144 -4.71 2.30 -2.35
CA ILE A 144 -3.43 2.63 -2.96
C ILE A 144 -3.07 1.65 -4.08
N ALA A 145 -3.27 0.34 -3.84
CA ALA A 145 -3.03 -0.68 -4.86
C ALA A 145 -3.92 -0.50 -6.10
N TYR A 146 -5.20 -0.18 -5.91
CA TYR A 146 -6.13 0.06 -7.01
C TYR A 146 -5.79 1.30 -7.85
N VAL A 147 -5.28 2.36 -7.23
CA VAL A 147 -4.90 3.59 -7.96
C VAL A 147 -3.45 3.57 -8.45
N ALA A 148 -2.67 2.58 -8.06
CA ALA A 148 -1.27 2.45 -8.44
C ALA A 148 -1.02 2.50 -9.96
N PRO A 149 -1.83 1.85 -10.82
CA PRO A 149 -1.65 1.98 -12.27
C PRO A 149 -1.68 3.42 -12.76
N THR A 150 -2.60 4.24 -12.25
CA THR A 150 -2.70 5.67 -12.56
C THR A 150 -1.47 6.43 -12.08
N LEU A 151 -1.07 6.21 -10.81
CA LEU A 151 0.08 6.89 -10.21
C LEU A 151 1.40 6.57 -10.92
N TRP A 152 1.57 5.33 -11.37
CA TRP A 152 2.73 4.94 -12.16
C TRP A 152 2.70 5.49 -13.59
N GLY A 153 1.52 5.65 -14.18
CA GLY A 153 1.33 6.30 -15.47
C GLY A 153 1.75 7.76 -15.47
N ASP A 154 1.41 8.48 -14.40
CA ASP A 154 1.73 9.91 -14.24
C ASP A 154 3.22 10.18 -13.96
N ASN A 155 3.98 9.16 -13.62
CA ASN A 155 5.42 9.25 -13.30
C ASN A 155 6.34 8.94 -14.50
N LYS A 156 5.81 8.82 -15.69
CA LYS A 156 6.58 8.56 -16.91
C LYS A 156 7.05 9.83 -17.59
#